data_2f3345b81bbf7cd870bd50f0540cd8fb
#
_entry.id   2f3345b81bbf7cd870bd50f0540cd8fb
#
_cell.length_a   1.000
_cell.length_b   1.000
_cell.length_c   1.000
_cell.angle_alpha   90.00
_cell.angle_beta   90.00
_cell.angle_gamma   90.00
#
_symmetry.space_group_name_H-M   'P 1'
#
loop_
_entity.id
_entity.type
_entity.pdbx_description
1 polymer ?
#
loop_
_entity_poly.entity_id
_entity_poly.type
_entity_poly.pdbx_seq_one_letter_code
_entity_poly.pdbx_strand_id
1 'polypeptide(L)'
;MTVSPPPNTLMTPPDLHPEMELVMRVMPMPADANGNGDIFGGWIMSQVDLAGCVLPARISRGRVTTVAVNQFVFRNAVSVGDLLSFYARVERIGNTSITVHVEVWAERRPADPMLVKVTEANVTYVAIDRDGRPRPARPV
;
A
#
# COMPACT_ATOMS: atom_id res chain seq x y z
N MET A 1 -11.67 28.62 20.82
CA MET A 1 -10.64 28.80 19.80
C MET A 1 -10.02 27.45 19.47
N THR A 2 -10.08 27.05 18.21
CA THR A 2 -9.50 25.78 17.76
C THR A 2 -7.99 25.92 17.63
N VAL A 3 -7.28 25.02 18.25
CA VAL A 3 -5.81 24.96 18.11
C VAL A 3 -5.49 24.04 16.93
N SER A 4 -4.85 24.59 15.91
CA SER A 4 -4.40 23.79 14.77
C SER A 4 -3.28 22.85 15.22
N PRO A 5 -3.24 21.59 14.72
CA PRO A 5 -2.13 20.72 15.03
C PRO A 5 -0.82 21.31 14.48
N PRO A 6 0.34 20.94 15.04
CA PRO A 6 1.62 21.36 14.48
C PRO A 6 1.74 21.01 12.99
N PRO A 7 2.40 21.85 12.17
CA PRO A 7 2.51 21.61 10.72
C PRO A 7 3.10 20.27 10.33
N ASN A 8 3.92 19.67 11.20
CA ASN A 8 4.57 18.39 10.97
C ASN A 8 3.82 17.21 11.58
N THR A 9 2.60 17.42 12.10
CA THR A 9 1.80 16.33 12.64
C THR A 9 1.30 15.45 11.51
N LEU A 10 1.66 14.17 11.57
CA LEU A 10 1.19 13.20 10.60
C LEU A 10 -0.22 12.75 10.95
N MET A 11 -1.09 12.71 9.96
CA MET A 11 -2.40 12.10 10.11
C MET A 11 -2.24 10.58 10.09
N THR A 12 -2.71 9.92 11.14
CA THR A 12 -2.64 8.47 11.28
C THR A 12 -4.05 7.89 11.16
N PRO A 13 -4.24 6.82 10.37
CA PRO A 13 -5.54 6.16 10.30
C PRO A 13 -5.99 5.66 11.67
N PRO A 14 -7.32 5.77 11.97
CA PRO A 14 -7.85 5.20 13.21
C PRO A 14 -7.80 3.67 13.15
N ASP A 15 -7.62 3.05 14.31
CA ASP A 15 -7.65 1.60 14.48
C ASP A 15 -6.67 0.84 13.58
N LEU A 16 -5.57 1.48 13.21
CA LEU A 16 -4.53 0.82 12.42
C LEU A 16 -3.86 -0.26 13.24
N HIS A 17 -3.71 -1.46 12.65
CA HIS A 17 -3.05 -2.56 13.32
C HIS A 17 -1.64 -2.15 13.79
N PRO A 18 -1.23 -2.51 15.02
CA PRO A 18 0.06 -2.06 15.57
C PRO A 18 1.29 -2.42 14.72
N GLU A 19 1.22 -3.51 13.95
CA GLU A 19 2.33 -3.94 13.10
C GLU A 19 2.34 -3.29 11.73
N MET A 20 1.36 -2.46 11.42
CA MET A 20 1.33 -1.73 10.16
C MET A 20 2.45 -0.73 10.08
N GLU A 21 3.16 -0.74 8.95
CA GLU A 21 4.24 0.18 8.66
C GLU A 21 3.88 1.02 7.44
N LEU A 22 4.12 2.31 7.51
CA LEU A 22 3.98 3.18 6.35
C LEU A 22 5.13 2.87 5.38
N VAL A 23 4.80 2.32 4.22
CA VAL A 23 5.80 1.85 3.26
C VAL A 23 5.90 2.73 2.01
N MET A 24 4.86 3.51 1.70
CA MET A 24 4.87 4.33 0.49
C MET A 24 3.83 5.43 0.59
N ARG A 25 4.15 6.58 0.01
CA ARG A 25 3.19 7.65 -0.27
C ARG A 25 3.30 8.07 -1.72
N VAL A 26 2.16 8.37 -2.32
CA VAL A 26 2.12 8.83 -3.71
C VAL A 26 0.91 9.75 -3.90
N MET A 27 1.06 10.69 -4.81
CA MET A 27 -0.02 11.60 -5.19
C MET A 27 -0.37 11.33 -6.64
N PRO A 28 -1.60 10.88 -6.95
CA PRO A 28 -2.00 10.65 -8.32
C PRO A 28 -2.09 11.97 -9.09
N MET A 29 -1.79 11.89 -10.37
CA MET A 29 -1.76 13.04 -11.26
C MET A 29 -2.96 13.00 -12.23
N PRO A 30 -3.29 14.11 -12.92
CA PRO A 30 -4.41 14.12 -13.87
C PRO A 30 -4.33 13.03 -14.94
N ALA A 31 -3.13 12.63 -15.36
CA ALA A 31 -2.94 11.56 -16.34
C ALA A 31 -3.43 10.18 -15.82
N ASP A 32 -3.58 10.03 -14.50
CA ASP A 32 -4.00 8.78 -13.87
C ASP A 32 -5.51 8.71 -13.68
N ALA A 33 -6.24 9.77 -14.05
CA ALA A 33 -7.68 9.88 -13.87
C ALA A 33 -8.45 9.33 -15.06
N ASN A 34 -9.65 8.80 -14.78
CA ASN A 34 -10.60 8.42 -15.81
C ASN A 34 -11.42 9.65 -16.27
N GLY A 35 -12.35 9.45 -17.19
CA GLY A 35 -13.19 10.52 -17.72
C GLY A 35 -14.13 11.18 -16.70
N ASN A 36 -14.34 10.56 -15.54
CA ASN A 36 -15.17 11.09 -14.46
C ASN A 36 -14.38 11.90 -13.42
N GLY A 37 -13.06 12.01 -13.59
CA GLY A 37 -12.20 12.69 -12.62
C GLY A 37 -11.72 11.82 -11.48
N ASP A 38 -12.08 10.54 -11.46
CA ASP A 38 -11.60 9.58 -10.47
C ASP A 38 -10.36 8.87 -10.99
N ILE A 39 -9.49 8.46 -10.08
CA ILE A 39 -8.29 7.70 -10.42
C ILE A 39 -8.68 6.27 -10.79
N PHE A 40 -8.09 5.76 -11.87
CA PHE A 40 -8.33 4.37 -12.28
C PHE A 40 -7.99 3.38 -11.15
N GLY A 41 -8.90 2.43 -10.93
CA GLY A 41 -8.66 1.34 -9.97
C GLY A 41 -7.41 0.55 -10.29
N GLY A 42 -7.13 0.30 -11.56
CA GLY A 42 -5.91 -0.41 -11.99
C GLY A 42 -4.63 0.34 -11.64
N TRP A 43 -4.65 1.67 -11.68
CA TRP A 43 -3.52 2.48 -11.24
C TRP A 43 -3.26 2.27 -9.72
N ILE A 44 -4.33 2.28 -8.92
CA ILE A 44 -4.23 2.04 -7.48
C ILE A 44 -3.73 0.62 -7.21
N MET A 45 -4.22 -0.37 -7.94
CA MET A 45 -3.76 -1.76 -7.82
C MET A 45 -2.27 -1.88 -8.10
N SER A 46 -1.75 -1.19 -9.12
CA SER A 46 -0.31 -1.20 -9.39
C SER A 46 0.49 -0.59 -8.27
N GLN A 47 -0.01 0.47 -7.65
CA GLN A 47 0.64 1.11 -6.50
C GLN A 47 0.62 0.19 -5.27
N VAL A 48 -0.48 -0.54 -5.06
CA VAL A 48 -0.58 -1.53 -3.98
C VAL A 48 0.47 -2.63 -4.15
N ASP A 49 0.67 -3.09 -5.38
CA ASP A 49 1.70 -4.09 -5.68
C ASP A 49 3.10 -3.57 -5.36
N LEU A 50 3.41 -2.34 -5.76
CA LEU A 50 4.69 -1.71 -5.44
C LEU A 50 4.89 -1.56 -3.92
N ALA A 51 3.89 -1.05 -3.24
CA ALA A 51 3.93 -0.86 -1.79
C ALA A 51 4.06 -2.20 -1.05
N GLY A 52 3.31 -3.19 -1.50
CA GLY A 52 3.28 -4.51 -0.88
C GLY A 52 4.60 -5.27 -0.96
N CYS A 53 5.43 -5.01 -1.98
CA CYS A 53 6.69 -5.72 -2.14
C CYS A 53 7.81 -5.21 -1.21
N VAL A 54 7.63 -4.09 -0.55
CA VAL A 54 8.67 -3.48 0.29
C VAL A 54 9.11 -4.40 1.42
N LEU A 55 8.16 -4.91 2.20
CA LEU A 55 8.49 -5.81 3.31
C LEU A 55 9.01 -7.16 2.85
N PRO A 56 8.39 -7.84 1.87
CA PRO A 56 8.94 -9.09 1.32
C PRO A 56 10.37 -8.95 0.80
N ALA A 57 10.68 -7.87 0.11
CA ALA A 57 12.05 -7.65 -0.39
C ALA A 57 13.05 -7.54 0.76
N ARG A 58 12.69 -6.85 1.83
CA ARG A 58 13.55 -6.73 3.01
C ARG A 58 13.75 -8.08 3.72
N ILE A 59 12.67 -8.82 3.91
CA ILE A 59 12.71 -10.11 4.62
C ILE A 59 13.52 -11.13 3.83
N SER A 60 13.27 -11.24 2.54
CA SER A 60 13.94 -12.21 1.67
C SER A 60 15.36 -11.77 1.26
N ARG A 61 15.69 -10.50 1.50
CA ARG A 61 16.97 -9.90 1.11
C ARG A 61 17.26 -10.05 -0.37
N GLY A 62 16.23 -9.85 -1.19
CA GLY A 62 16.41 -9.97 -2.61
C GLY A 62 15.13 -9.79 -3.39
N ARG A 63 15.11 -10.40 -4.56
CA ARG A 63 14.02 -10.25 -5.49
C ARG A 63 12.81 -11.06 -5.08
N VAL A 64 11.64 -10.50 -5.29
CA VAL A 64 10.36 -11.17 -5.12
C VAL A 64 9.53 -10.96 -6.37
N THR A 65 8.60 -11.88 -6.62
CA THR A 65 7.62 -11.75 -7.70
C THR A 65 6.21 -11.87 -7.13
N THR A 66 5.29 -11.08 -7.65
CA THR A 66 3.89 -11.12 -7.26
C THR A 66 3.23 -12.36 -7.88
N VAL A 67 2.59 -13.18 -7.06
CA VAL A 67 1.91 -14.39 -7.54
C VAL A 67 0.40 -14.35 -7.33
N ALA A 68 -0.10 -13.56 -6.38
CA ALA A 68 -1.54 -13.48 -6.15
C ALA A 68 -1.90 -12.17 -5.46
N VAL A 69 -3.05 -11.63 -5.82
CA VAL A 69 -3.69 -10.53 -5.13
C VAL A 69 -5.09 -10.99 -4.74
N ASN A 70 -5.38 -10.97 -3.44
CA ASN A 70 -6.65 -11.45 -2.94
C ASN A 70 -7.42 -10.34 -2.22
N GLN A 71 -8.74 -10.42 -2.28
CA GLN A 71 -9.64 -9.54 -1.53
C GLN A 71 -9.39 -8.06 -1.80
N PHE A 72 -9.20 -7.70 -3.05
CA PHE A 72 -9.04 -6.31 -3.44
C PHE A 72 -10.43 -5.65 -3.45
N VAL A 73 -10.72 -4.85 -2.42
CA VAL A 73 -12.02 -4.21 -2.26
C VAL A 73 -11.84 -2.70 -2.23
N PHE A 74 -12.48 -1.99 -3.16
CA PHE A 74 -12.50 -0.53 -3.17
C PHE A 74 -13.66 -0.04 -2.32
N ARG A 75 -13.36 0.82 -1.35
CA ARG A 75 -14.38 1.39 -0.46
C ARG A 75 -14.72 2.82 -0.83
N ASN A 76 -13.76 3.57 -1.36
CA ASN A 76 -13.94 4.96 -1.74
C ASN A 76 -13.12 5.28 -2.98
N ALA A 77 -13.65 6.19 -3.82
CA ALA A 77 -12.94 6.67 -4.98
C ALA A 77 -11.78 7.57 -4.57
N VAL A 78 -10.77 7.63 -5.43
CA VAL A 78 -9.60 8.50 -5.26
C VAL A 78 -9.67 9.61 -6.32
N SER A 79 -9.37 10.82 -5.90
CA SER A 79 -9.36 11.99 -6.77
C SER A 79 -7.96 12.54 -6.95
N VAL A 80 -7.75 13.26 -8.06
CA VAL A 80 -6.51 14.02 -8.27
C VAL A 80 -6.30 14.97 -7.09
N GLY A 81 -5.08 15.00 -6.58
CA GLY A 81 -4.73 15.84 -5.42
C GLY A 81 -4.83 15.14 -4.08
N ASP A 82 -5.42 13.95 -4.02
CA ASP A 82 -5.37 13.15 -2.79
C ASP A 82 -3.94 12.70 -2.53
N LEU A 83 -3.51 12.72 -1.27
CA LEU A 83 -2.26 12.10 -0.88
C LEU A 83 -2.56 10.69 -0.39
N LEU A 84 -2.04 9.69 -1.10
CA LEU A 84 -2.24 8.29 -0.75
C LEU A 84 -1.10 7.79 0.12
N SER A 85 -1.45 7.18 1.24
CA SER A 85 -0.51 6.51 2.14
C SER A 85 -0.82 5.02 2.16
N PHE A 86 0.24 4.22 2.01
CA PHE A 86 0.16 2.77 1.94
C PHE A 86 0.80 2.19 3.18
N TYR A 87 0.01 1.44 3.94
CA TYR A 87 0.45 0.76 5.15
C TYR A 87 0.46 -0.74 4.88
N ALA A 88 1.47 -1.40 5.36
CA ALA A 88 1.62 -2.83 5.13
C ALA A 88 2.10 -3.56 6.38
N ARG A 89 1.67 -4.80 6.53
CA ARG A 89 2.20 -5.72 7.53
C ARG A 89 2.31 -7.11 6.92
N VAL A 90 3.27 -7.88 7.39
CA VAL A 90 3.39 -9.27 6.98
C VAL A 90 2.35 -10.08 7.72
N GLU A 91 1.50 -10.79 6.98
CA GLU A 91 0.50 -11.70 7.54
C GLU A 91 1.05 -13.11 7.72
N ARG A 92 1.83 -13.58 6.74
CA ARG A 92 2.30 -14.95 6.73
C ARG A 92 3.60 -15.07 5.97
N ILE A 93 4.52 -15.87 6.49
CA ILE A 93 5.73 -16.28 5.78
C ILE A 93 5.65 -17.80 5.60
N GLY A 94 5.56 -18.22 4.34
CA GLY A 94 5.59 -19.63 3.97
C GLY A 94 7.01 -20.07 3.65
N ASN A 95 7.14 -21.22 2.99
CA ASN A 95 8.45 -21.75 2.62
C ASN A 95 9.16 -20.83 1.60
N THR A 96 8.47 -20.46 0.53
CA THR A 96 8.99 -19.55 -0.50
C THR A 96 8.18 -18.27 -0.63
N SER A 97 7.04 -18.17 0.04
CA SER A 97 6.07 -17.08 -0.13
C SER A 97 5.99 -16.19 1.10
N ILE A 98 5.63 -14.95 0.86
CA ILE A 98 5.33 -13.97 1.90
C ILE A 98 4.02 -13.28 1.51
N THR A 99 3.03 -13.34 2.41
CA THR A 99 1.75 -12.66 2.21
C THR A 99 1.70 -11.40 3.07
N VAL A 100 1.33 -10.30 2.44
CA VAL A 100 1.30 -8.98 3.05
C VAL A 100 -0.11 -8.44 2.98
N HIS A 101 -0.58 -7.84 4.07
CA HIS A 101 -1.81 -7.06 4.08
C HIS A 101 -1.47 -5.60 3.85
N VAL A 102 -2.13 -4.97 2.87
CA VAL A 102 -1.91 -3.58 2.50
C VAL A 102 -3.21 -2.80 2.68
N GLU A 103 -3.13 -1.65 3.34
CA GLU A 103 -4.22 -0.69 3.42
C GLU A 103 -3.81 0.62 2.77
N VAL A 104 -4.73 1.21 2.01
CA VAL A 104 -4.51 2.49 1.34
C VAL A 104 -5.47 3.52 1.91
N TRP A 105 -4.91 4.64 2.36
CA TRP A 105 -5.65 5.76 2.91
C TRP A 105 -5.37 7.02 2.11
N ALA A 106 -6.41 7.81 1.85
CA ALA A 106 -6.29 9.09 1.16
C ALA A 106 -6.45 10.24 2.16
N GLU A 107 -5.53 11.19 2.10
CA GLU A 107 -5.63 12.45 2.82
C GLU A 107 -6.13 13.52 1.85
N ARG A 108 -7.24 14.15 2.20
CA ARG A 108 -7.92 15.14 1.36
C ARG A 108 -8.00 16.48 2.05
N ARG A 109 -8.23 17.51 1.24
CA ARG A 109 -8.51 18.88 1.71
C ARG A 109 -7.42 19.39 2.64
N PRO A 110 -6.27 19.85 2.11
CA PRO A 110 -5.18 20.32 2.97
C PRO A 110 -5.59 21.40 3.99
N ALA A 111 -6.62 22.19 3.67
CA ALA A 111 -7.12 23.22 4.59
C ALA A 111 -7.98 22.66 5.72
N ASP A 112 -8.57 21.49 5.53
CA ASP A 112 -9.40 20.79 6.52
C ASP A 112 -9.19 19.28 6.33
N PRO A 113 -8.05 18.76 6.79
CA PRO A 113 -7.63 17.40 6.46
C PRO A 113 -8.64 16.35 6.86
N MET A 114 -8.87 15.40 5.95
CA MET A 114 -9.75 14.26 6.16
C MET A 114 -9.05 13.00 5.65
N LEU A 115 -9.05 11.93 6.46
CA LEU A 115 -8.56 10.62 6.07
C LEU A 115 -9.73 9.74 5.62
N VAL A 116 -9.57 9.12 4.45
CA VAL A 116 -10.56 8.22 3.89
C VAL A 116 -9.87 6.90 3.54
N LYS A 117 -10.43 5.79 4.00
CA LYS A 117 -9.92 4.47 3.61
C LYS A 117 -10.34 4.18 2.18
N VAL A 118 -9.37 3.95 1.31
CA VAL A 118 -9.60 3.72 -0.12
C VAL A 118 -9.82 2.24 -0.40
N THR A 119 -8.88 1.41 0.02
CA THR A 119 -8.92 -0.01 -0.26
C THR A 119 -8.00 -0.78 0.68
N GLU A 120 -8.16 -2.08 0.64
CA GLU A 120 -7.24 -3.01 1.28
C GLU A 120 -7.14 -4.28 0.44
N ALA A 121 -6.02 -4.96 0.54
CA ALA A 121 -5.78 -6.19 -0.20
C ALA A 121 -4.73 -7.04 0.50
N ASN A 122 -4.76 -8.33 0.23
CA ASN A 122 -3.70 -9.26 0.59
C ASN A 122 -2.94 -9.62 -0.67
N VAL A 123 -1.63 -9.44 -0.65
CA VAL A 123 -0.77 -9.70 -1.79
C VAL A 123 0.26 -10.73 -1.40
N THR A 124 0.41 -11.76 -2.23
CA THR A 124 1.38 -12.83 -1.99
C THR A 124 2.53 -12.70 -2.98
N TYR A 125 3.73 -12.73 -2.44
CA TYR A 125 4.98 -12.66 -3.18
C TYR A 125 5.78 -13.94 -2.96
N VAL A 126 6.54 -14.35 -3.98
CA VAL A 126 7.47 -15.48 -3.88
C VAL A 126 8.87 -14.95 -4.05
N ALA A 127 9.76 -15.33 -3.14
CA ALA A 127 11.17 -15.01 -3.25
C ALA A 127 11.76 -15.80 -4.43
N ILE A 128 12.53 -15.13 -5.27
CA ILE A 128 13.10 -15.73 -6.47
C ILE A 128 14.62 -15.52 -6.52
N ASP A 129 15.29 -16.48 -7.15
CA ASP A 129 16.72 -16.39 -7.40
C ASP A 129 17.02 -15.63 -8.71
N ARG A 130 18.27 -15.62 -9.11
CA ARG A 130 18.75 -14.95 -10.30
C ARG A 130 18.06 -15.41 -11.58
N ASP A 131 17.66 -16.70 -11.62
CA ASP A 131 17.00 -17.29 -12.78
C ASP A 131 15.48 -17.20 -12.71
N GLY A 132 14.95 -16.50 -11.70
CA GLY A 132 13.52 -16.35 -11.50
C GLY A 132 12.84 -17.56 -10.86
N ARG A 133 13.61 -18.46 -10.26
CA ARG A 133 13.07 -19.64 -9.60
C ARG A 133 12.80 -19.38 -8.13
N PRO A 134 11.75 -20.01 -7.57
CA PRO A 134 11.48 -19.87 -6.15
C PRO A 134 12.66 -20.30 -5.28
N ARG A 135 12.89 -19.53 -4.22
CA ARG A 135 13.88 -19.84 -3.20
C ARG A 135 13.27 -19.62 -1.82
N PRO A 136 13.91 -20.09 -0.74
CA PRO A 136 13.39 -19.85 0.60
C PRO A 136 13.13 -18.37 0.87
N ALA A 137 11.95 -18.08 1.44
CA ALA A 137 11.54 -16.73 1.75
C ALA A 137 12.45 -16.05 2.76
N ARG A 138 12.99 -16.83 3.70
CA ARG A 138 14.01 -16.36 4.64
C ARG A 138 15.35 -16.91 4.23
N PRO A 139 16.37 -16.06 3.98
CA PRO A 139 17.71 -16.54 3.72
C PRO A 139 18.27 -17.21 4.97
N VAL A 140 19.09 -18.21 4.73
CA VAL A 140 19.78 -18.93 5.81
C VAL A 140 21.05 -18.18 6.19
#